data_3a9002bf2e459fff26cc50b376727fed
#
_entry.id   3a9002bf2e459fff26cc50b376727fed
#
_cell.length_a   1.000
_cell.length_b   1.000
_cell.length_c   1.000
_cell.angle_alpha   90.00
_cell.angle_beta   90.00
_cell.angle_gamma   90.00
#
_symmetry.space_group_name_H-M   'P 1'
#
loop_
_entity.id
_entity.type
_entity.pdbx_description
1 polymer ?
#
loop_
_entity_poly.entity_id
_entity_poly.type
_entity_poly.pdbx_seq_one_letter_code
_entity_poly.pdbx_strand_id
1 'polypeptide(L)'
;PAAGHWSGTLVNALMHHCRDSLSGIGGELRPGIVHRIDKDTSGLLIAAKNDFAHRALAAQLKDHTLARTYACIVCGNIREDSGTIDAPIGRDPADRKKMCVTKKDGREAVTHWRVLERFAGYTLLECRLETGRTHQIRVHLAWRSHPILGDTVYGHKKPELGVDTQCLHARELTFVHPRTGEHVTVGCELPEYFQELLRKLRQKG
;
A
#
# COMPACT_ATOMS: atom_id res chain seq x y z
N PRO A 1 6.05 -14.86 -4.85
CA PRO A 1 5.35 -15.71 -5.82
C PRO A 1 3.84 -15.78 -5.55
N ALA A 2 3.07 -16.00 -6.60
CA ALA A 2 1.63 -16.20 -6.56
C ALA A 2 1.21 -17.15 -7.70
N ALA A 3 -0.02 -17.64 -7.69
CA ALA A 3 -0.52 -18.50 -8.76
C ALA A 3 -0.34 -17.79 -10.12
N GLY A 4 0.35 -18.46 -11.07
CA GLY A 4 0.73 -17.93 -12.37
C GLY A 4 2.00 -17.04 -12.40
N HIS A 5 2.65 -16.78 -11.24
CA HIS A 5 3.86 -15.96 -11.14
C HIS A 5 4.87 -16.60 -10.18
N TRP A 6 5.55 -17.65 -10.64
CA TRP A 6 6.49 -18.43 -9.82
C TRP A 6 7.94 -17.95 -9.93
N SER A 7 8.28 -17.20 -10.99
CA SER A 7 9.60 -16.63 -11.25
C SER A 7 9.50 -15.14 -11.58
N GLY A 8 10.64 -14.43 -11.56
CA GLY A 8 10.70 -12.99 -11.82
C GLY A 8 10.01 -12.13 -10.76
N THR A 9 9.79 -12.67 -9.56
CA THR A 9 9.13 -11.96 -8.45
C THR A 9 10.15 -11.27 -7.55
N LEU A 10 9.67 -10.31 -6.71
CA LEU A 10 10.51 -9.68 -5.68
C LEU A 10 11.19 -10.72 -4.77
N VAL A 11 10.49 -11.80 -4.42
CA VAL A 11 11.06 -12.89 -3.60
C VAL A 11 12.26 -13.52 -4.30
N ASN A 12 12.18 -13.79 -5.62
CA ASN A 12 13.31 -14.32 -6.37
C ASN A 12 14.51 -13.35 -6.34
N ALA A 13 14.27 -12.04 -6.49
CA ALA A 13 15.31 -11.02 -6.39
C ALA A 13 15.91 -10.95 -4.98
N LEU A 14 15.11 -11.03 -3.93
CA LEU A 14 15.57 -11.06 -2.54
C LEU A 14 16.39 -12.32 -2.24
N MET A 15 15.95 -13.48 -2.71
CA MET A 15 16.70 -14.73 -2.56
C MET A 15 18.06 -14.65 -3.25
N HIS A 16 18.13 -14.07 -4.44
CA HIS A 16 19.40 -13.84 -5.14
C HIS A 16 20.30 -12.86 -4.38
N HIS A 17 19.75 -11.73 -3.93
CA HIS A 17 20.50 -10.67 -3.22
C HIS A 17 20.96 -11.10 -1.83
N CYS A 18 20.10 -11.76 -1.06
CA CYS A 18 20.37 -12.14 0.33
C CYS A 18 20.91 -13.57 0.47
N ARG A 19 20.89 -14.38 -0.59
CA ARG A 19 21.29 -15.80 -0.56
C ARG A 19 20.59 -16.53 0.62
N ASP A 20 21.37 -17.17 1.49
CA ASP A 20 20.87 -17.98 2.62
C ASP A 20 20.48 -17.15 3.86
N SER A 21 20.53 -15.82 3.78
CA SER A 21 20.31 -14.95 4.94
C SER A 21 18.86 -14.47 5.11
N LEU A 22 17.89 -14.90 4.29
CA LEU A 22 16.49 -14.54 4.48
C LEU A 22 15.84 -15.37 5.59
N SER A 23 14.90 -14.75 6.34
CA SER A 23 14.07 -15.47 7.30
C SER A 23 13.22 -16.54 6.62
N GLY A 24 13.22 -17.75 7.20
CA GLY A 24 12.41 -18.89 6.74
C GLY A 24 10.96 -18.88 7.25
N ILE A 25 10.57 -17.96 8.15
CA ILE A 25 9.24 -17.94 8.79
C ILE A 25 8.08 -17.86 7.78
N GLY A 26 8.27 -17.15 6.67
CA GLY A 26 7.30 -17.07 5.58
C GLY A 26 7.16 -18.35 4.73
N GLY A 27 7.91 -19.41 5.05
CA GLY A 27 8.05 -20.64 4.27
C GLY A 27 8.81 -20.41 2.96
N GLU A 28 8.95 -21.48 2.17
CA GLU A 28 9.70 -21.46 0.91
C GLU A 28 9.19 -20.45 -0.12
N LEU A 29 7.89 -20.15 -0.08
CA LEU A 29 7.25 -19.25 -1.06
C LEU A 29 7.46 -17.76 -0.73
N ARG A 30 7.73 -17.40 0.53
CA ARG A 30 7.81 -15.99 0.97
C ARG A 30 8.90 -15.75 2.01
N PRO A 31 10.13 -16.22 1.80
CA PRO A 31 11.21 -16.01 2.75
C PRO A 31 11.44 -14.51 2.95
N GLY A 32 11.58 -14.10 4.20
CA GLY A 32 11.84 -12.73 4.60
C GLY A 32 10.69 -11.72 4.46
N ILE A 33 9.54 -12.11 3.91
CA ILE A 33 8.41 -11.19 3.65
C ILE A 33 7.53 -11.06 4.90
N VAL A 34 7.59 -9.89 5.55
CA VAL A 34 6.80 -9.58 6.76
C VAL A 34 5.49 -8.85 6.46
N HIS A 35 5.42 -8.11 5.36
CA HIS A 35 4.20 -7.47 4.86
C HIS A 35 4.16 -7.47 3.33
N ARG A 36 3.16 -6.83 2.76
CA ARG A 36 2.97 -6.80 1.31
C ARG A 36 2.54 -5.43 0.83
N ILE A 37 2.86 -5.11 -0.41
CA ILE A 37 2.23 -4.07 -1.23
C ILE A 37 1.47 -4.74 -2.38
N ASP A 38 0.54 -4.03 -3.01
CA ASP A 38 -0.22 -4.58 -4.13
C ASP A 38 0.65 -4.62 -5.41
N LYS A 39 0.27 -5.46 -6.36
CA LYS A 39 0.81 -5.39 -7.73
C LYS A 39 0.61 -3.96 -8.25
N ASP A 40 1.60 -3.44 -8.92
CA ASP A 40 1.64 -2.08 -9.49
C ASP A 40 1.67 -0.93 -8.45
N THR A 41 1.70 -1.22 -7.15
CA THR A 41 2.03 -0.23 -6.12
C THR A 41 3.55 -0.12 -6.00
N SER A 42 4.08 1.08 -6.18
CA SER A 42 5.51 1.36 -6.04
C SER A 42 5.91 1.71 -4.61
N GLY A 43 7.21 1.82 -4.35
CA GLY A 43 7.74 2.31 -3.08
C GLY A 43 8.35 1.25 -2.18
N LEU A 44 8.34 1.51 -0.89
CA LEU A 44 9.08 0.78 0.12
C LEU A 44 8.38 -0.51 0.56
N LEU A 45 9.18 -1.55 0.72
CA LEU A 45 8.81 -2.80 1.37
C LEU A 45 9.97 -3.24 2.27
N ILE A 46 9.67 -3.65 3.51
CA ILE A 46 10.66 -4.18 4.43
C ILE A 46 10.72 -5.70 4.34
N ALA A 47 11.93 -6.26 4.28
CA ALA A 47 12.17 -7.70 4.31
C ALA A 47 13.11 -8.06 5.46
N ALA A 48 12.85 -9.18 6.12
CA ALA A 48 13.63 -9.66 7.23
C ALA A 48 14.72 -10.64 6.76
N LYS A 49 15.99 -10.34 7.06
CA LYS A 49 17.14 -11.19 6.69
C LYS A 49 17.36 -12.37 7.63
N ASN A 50 16.64 -12.45 8.75
CA ASN A 50 16.69 -13.55 9.70
C ASN A 50 15.38 -13.62 10.51
N ASP A 51 15.19 -14.75 11.21
CA ASP A 51 13.97 -15.03 11.95
C ASP A 51 13.76 -14.12 13.15
N PHE A 52 14.83 -13.65 13.80
CA PHE A 52 14.74 -12.71 14.90
C PHE A 52 14.14 -11.38 14.42
N ALA A 53 14.67 -10.82 13.35
CA ALA A 53 14.13 -9.59 12.74
C ALA A 53 12.69 -9.79 12.25
N HIS A 54 12.39 -10.96 11.65
CA HIS A 54 11.04 -11.26 11.17
C HIS A 54 10.02 -11.22 12.31
N ARG A 55 10.30 -11.93 13.42
CA ARG A 55 9.40 -11.95 14.59
C ARG A 55 9.20 -10.56 15.18
N ALA A 56 10.28 -9.79 15.33
CA ALA A 56 10.20 -8.44 15.88
C ALA A 56 9.38 -7.49 14.99
N LEU A 57 9.59 -7.53 13.67
CA LEU A 57 8.83 -6.70 12.73
C LEU A 57 7.37 -7.15 12.60
N ALA A 58 7.11 -8.46 12.65
CA ALA A 58 5.75 -8.99 12.64
C ALA A 58 4.97 -8.59 13.92
N ALA A 59 5.63 -8.55 15.08
CA ALA A 59 5.04 -8.04 16.31
C ALA A 59 4.67 -6.56 16.17
N GLN A 60 5.57 -5.73 15.67
CA GLN A 60 5.30 -4.31 15.44
C GLN A 60 4.14 -4.08 14.46
N LEU A 61 4.00 -4.92 13.43
CA LEU A 61 2.84 -4.87 12.52
C LEU A 61 1.53 -5.26 13.22
N LYS A 62 1.58 -6.24 14.12
CA LYS A 62 0.44 -6.68 14.90
C LYS A 62 0.00 -5.62 15.92
N ASP A 63 0.96 -4.97 16.55
CA ASP A 63 0.74 -3.96 17.59
C ASP A 63 0.59 -2.54 16.99
N HIS A 64 0.55 -2.43 15.64
CA HIS A 64 0.39 -1.18 14.88
C HIS A 64 1.48 -0.13 15.14
N THR A 65 2.64 -0.53 15.65
CA THR A 65 3.78 0.36 15.93
C THR A 65 4.70 0.54 14.73
N LEU A 66 4.65 -0.39 13.74
CA LEU A 66 5.29 -0.19 12.44
C LEU A 66 4.37 0.65 11.55
N ALA A 67 4.73 1.92 11.34
CA ALA A 67 3.96 2.84 10.51
C ALA A 67 4.29 2.67 9.02
N ARG A 68 3.25 2.76 8.19
CA ARG A 68 3.32 2.67 6.73
C ARG A 68 2.56 3.85 6.16
N THR A 69 3.29 4.75 5.50
CA THR A 69 2.73 5.97 4.92
C THR A 69 2.78 5.88 3.40
N TYR A 70 1.66 6.19 2.77
CA TYR A 70 1.48 6.13 1.33
C TYR A 70 1.09 7.49 0.78
N ALA A 71 1.51 7.80 -0.44
CA ALA A 71 0.96 8.88 -1.24
C ALA A 71 0.04 8.29 -2.32
N CYS A 72 -1.11 8.91 -2.56
CA CYS A 72 -1.99 8.52 -3.66
C CYS A 72 -2.73 9.73 -4.24
N ILE A 73 -3.06 9.65 -5.53
CA ILE A 73 -3.96 10.61 -6.19
C ILE A 73 -5.32 9.95 -6.34
N VAL A 74 -6.36 10.61 -5.87
CA VAL A 74 -7.74 10.14 -5.99
C VAL A 74 -8.55 10.99 -6.96
N CYS A 75 -9.56 10.39 -7.56
CA CYS A 75 -10.55 11.07 -8.38
C CYS A 75 -11.54 11.84 -7.50
N GLY A 76 -11.85 13.06 -7.92
CA GLY A 76 -12.75 13.96 -7.21
C GLY A 76 -12.05 14.83 -6.14
N ASN A 77 -12.79 15.84 -5.70
CA ASN A 77 -12.31 16.79 -4.70
C ASN A 77 -12.84 16.41 -3.33
N ILE A 78 -11.95 16.07 -2.42
CA ILE A 78 -12.27 15.85 -1.00
C ILE A 78 -12.30 17.21 -0.31
N ARG A 79 -13.40 17.52 0.38
CA ARG A 79 -13.60 18.83 1.06
C ARG A 79 -12.87 18.90 2.39
N GLU A 80 -12.92 17.81 3.15
CA GLU A 80 -12.28 17.68 4.44
C GLU A 80 -10.75 17.63 4.28
N ASP A 81 -10.00 18.17 5.24
CA ASP A 81 -8.53 18.18 5.20
C ASP A 81 -7.91 16.84 5.64
N SER A 82 -8.63 16.09 6.45
CA SER A 82 -8.21 14.79 6.94
C SER A 82 -9.38 13.94 7.42
N GLY A 83 -9.16 12.68 7.62
CA GLY A 83 -10.17 11.78 8.19
C GLY A 83 -9.66 10.37 8.42
N THR A 84 -10.55 9.56 8.96
CA THR A 84 -10.31 8.14 9.21
C THR A 84 -11.42 7.31 8.56
N ILE A 85 -11.04 6.23 7.89
CA ILE A 85 -11.94 5.21 7.41
C ILE A 85 -11.71 3.98 8.29
N ASP A 86 -12.67 3.73 9.18
CA ASP A 86 -12.75 2.53 10.00
C ASP A 86 -13.91 1.67 9.47
N ALA A 87 -13.57 0.75 8.57
CA ALA A 87 -14.55 -0.05 7.87
C ALA A 87 -13.98 -1.44 7.52
N PRO A 88 -14.59 -2.53 8.00
CA PRO A 88 -14.05 -3.87 7.82
C PRO A 88 -14.05 -4.30 6.35
N ILE A 89 -12.98 -4.98 5.94
CA ILE A 89 -12.75 -5.43 4.57
C ILE A 89 -12.83 -6.96 4.49
N GLY A 90 -13.62 -7.46 3.54
CA GLY A 90 -13.76 -8.87 3.20
C GLY A 90 -13.68 -9.11 1.70
N ARG A 91 -13.85 -10.39 1.31
CA ARG A 91 -13.96 -10.76 -0.11
C ARG A 91 -15.28 -10.25 -0.66
N ASP A 92 -15.24 -9.71 -1.89
CA ASP A 92 -16.46 -9.34 -2.60
C ASP A 92 -17.25 -10.62 -2.97
N PRO A 93 -18.52 -10.73 -2.57
CA PRO A 93 -19.35 -11.90 -2.87
C PRO A 93 -19.66 -12.07 -4.36
N ALA A 94 -19.67 -10.97 -5.12
CA ALA A 94 -19.98 -10.95 -6.55
C ALA A 94 -18.72 -11.21 -7.41
N ASP A 95 -17.54 -10.78 -6.94
CA ASP A 95 -16.27 -10.99 -7.65
C ASP A 95 -15.17 -11.38 -6.65
N ARG A 96 -14.91 -12.66 -6.51
CA ARG A 96 -13.91 -13.21 -5.56
C ARG A 96 -12.47 -12.74 -5.80
N LYS A 97 -12.17 -12.08 -6.91
CA LYS A 97 -10.86 -11.45 -7.16
C LYS A 97 -10.75 -10.08 -6.49
N LYS A 98 -11.89 -9.49 -6.09
CA LYS A 98 -11.97 -8.20 -5.43
C LYS A 98 -12.16 -8.31 -3.92
N MET A 99 -11.92 -7.20 -3.27
CA MET A 99 -12.24 -6.96 -1.87
C MET A 99 -13.32 -5.87 -1.80
N CYS A 100 -14.10 -5.85 -0.73
CA CYS A 100 -15.10 -4.81 -0.49
C CYS A 100 -15.19 -4.48 1.01
N VAL A 101 -15.75 -3.32 1.31
CA VAL A 101 -16.17 -3.01 2.69
C VAL A 101 -17.41 -3.86 3.00
N THR A 102 -17.32 -4.66 4.03
CA THR A 102 -18.41 -5.56 4.46
C THR A 102 -18.31 -5.89 5.95
N LYS A 103 -19.45 -5.89 6.63
CA LYS A 103 -19.54 -6.36 8.03
C LYS A 103 -19.57 -7.88 8.12
N LYS A 104 -20.07 -8.57 7.08
CA LYS A 104 -20.14 -10.03 7.02
C LYS A 104 -18.77 -10.56 6.61
N ASP A 105 -18.14 -11.33 7.49
CA ASP A 105 -16.80 -11.92 7.29
C ASP A 105 -15.68 -10.90 6.98
N GLY A 106 -15.94 -9.62 7.25
CA GLY A 106 -14.94 -8.55 7.12
C GLY A 106 -13.97 -8.58 8.30
N ARG A 107 -12.70 -8.27 8.00
CA ARG A 107 -11.65 -8.06 9.00
C ARG A 107 -11.51 -6.58 9.26
N GLU A 108 -11.32 -6.19 10.51
CA GLU A 108 -11.00 -4.82 10.90
C GLU A 108 -9.97 -4.19 9.97
N ALA A 109 -10.28 -2.97 9.52
CA ALA A 109 -9.42 -2.24 8.61
C ALA A 109 -9.55 -0.73 8.88
N VAL A 110 -8.43 -0.08 9.24
CA VAL A 110 -8.38 1.34 9.57
C VAL A 110 -7.33 2.03 8.72
N THR A 111 -7.78 3.08 8.00
CA THR A 111 -6.94 3.94 7.15
C THR A 111 -7.16 5.39 7.55
N HIS A 112 -6.10 6.06 8.00
CA HIS A 112 -6.08 7.51 8.19
C HIS A 112 -5.63 8.17 6.90
N TRP A 113 -6.20 9.32 6.58
CA TRP A 113 -5.80 10.10 5.41
C TRP A 113 -5.78 11.59 5.73
N ARG A 114 -4.92 12.31 5.02
CA ARG A 114 -4.90 13.77 5.00
C ARG A 114 -4.66 14.29 3.59
N VAL A 115 -5.25 15.42 3.27
CA VAL A 115 -5.05 16.09 1.99
C VAL A 115 -3.67 16.77 2.00
N LEU A 116 -2.90 16.54 0.95
CA LEU A 116 -1.66 17.24 0.70
C LEU A 116 -1.85 18.37 -0.30
N GLU A 117 -2.65 18.15 -1.35
CA GLU A 117 -2.90 19.13 -2.41
C GLU A 117 -4.23 18.82 -3.12
N ARG A 118 -4.96 19.86 -3.53
CA ARG A 118 -6.19 19.75 -4.32
C ARG A 118 -6.00 20.31 -5.72
N PHE A 119 -6.56 19.61 -6.72
CA PHE A 119 -6.51 19.99 -8.13
C PHE A 119 -7.93 20.03 -8.70
N ALA A 120 -8.08 20.50 -9.94
CA ALA A 120 -9.36 20.43 -10.66
C ALA A 120 -9.77 18.96 -10.88
N GLY A 121 -10.71 18.46 -10.06
CA GLY A 121 -11.24 17.09 -10.14
C GLY A 121 -10.38 15.98 -9.53
N TYR A 122 -9.28 16.31 -8.83
CA TYR A 122 -8.39 15.33 -8.19
C TYR A 122 -7.88 15.83 -6.83
N THR A 123 -7.46 14.90 -5.99
CA THR A 123 -6.86 15.22 -4.69
C THR A 123 -5.64 14.33 -4.42
N LEU A 124 -4.52 14.93 -4.05
CA LEU A 124 -3.35 14.22 -3.53
C LEU A 124 -3.53 13.99 -2.05
N LEU A 125 -3.46 12.73 -1.64
CA LEU A 125 -3.58 12.30 -0.26
C LEU A 125 -2.29 11.68 0.26
N GLU A 126 -2.06 11.84 1.54
CA GLU A 126 -1.26 10.94 2.35
C GLU A 126 -2.19 9.98 3.08
N CYS A 127 -1.88 8.68 3.03
CA CYS A 127 -2.62 7.65 3.76
C CYS A 127 -1.69 6.92 4.73
N ARG A 128 -2.11 6.77 5.99
CA ARG A 128 -1.41 5.99 7.00
C ARG A 128 -2.26 4.80 7.42
N LEU A 129 -1.63 3.62 7.44
CA LEU A 129 -2.31 2.37 7.76
C LEU A 129 -2.07 1.95 9.22
N GLU A 130 -3.13 1.64 9.97
CA GLU A 130 -3.03 0.83 11.17
C GLU A 130 -3.00 -0.66 10.79
N THR A 131 -3.95 -1.10 10.03
CA THR A 131 -4.07 -2.47 9.52
C THR A 131 -3.50 -2.60 8.10
N GLY A 132 -3.34 -3.83 7.60
CA GLY A 132 -2.78 -4.08 6.25
C GLY A 132 -3.58 -5.14 5.49
N ARG A 133 -4.87 -4.88 5.20
CA ARG A 133 -5.71 -5.81 4.44
C ARG A 133 -5.40 -5.70 2.94
N THR A 134 -5.69 -6.75 2.22
CA THR A 134 -5.53 -6.76 0.75
C THR A 134 -6.30 -5.59 0.13
N HIS A 135 -5.61 -4.80 -0.70
CA HIS A 135 -6.15 -3.63 -1.40
C HIS A 135 -6.78 -2.55 -0.49
N GLN A 136 -6.39 -2.48 0.79
CA GLN A 136 -7.10 -1.70 1.81
C GLN A 136 -7.32 -0.24 1.43
N ILE A 137 -6.27 0.51 1.07
CA ILE A 137 -6.39 1.93 0.70
C ILE A 137 -7.32 2.09 -0.51
N ARG A 138 -7.14 1.24 -1.52
CA ARG A 138 -7.91 1.24 -2.77
C ARG A 138 -9.40 1.03 -2.52
N VAL A 139 -9.73 0.01 -1.71
CA VAL A 139 -11.12 -0.33 -1.33
C VAL A 139 -11.74 0.78 -0.51
N HIS A 140 -11.04 1.28 0.50
CA HIS A 140 -11.54 2.32 1.39
C HIS A 140 -11.85 3.62 0.65
N LEU A 141 -10.93 4.08 -0.20
CA LEU A 141 -11.12 5.31 -0.96
C LEU A 141 -12.20 5.16 -2.03
N ALA A 142 -12.28 4.01 -2.71
CA ALA A 142 -13.36 3.73 -3.64
C ALA A 142 -14.73 3.67 -2.94
N TRP A 143 -14.81 3.06 -1.76
CA TRP A 143 -16.04 3.03 -0.94
C TRP A 143 -16.47 4.43 -0.52
N ARG A 144 -15.54 5.37 -0.31
CA ARG A 144 -15.81 6.79 -0.08
C ARG A 144 -16.10 7.60 -1.35
N SER A 145 -16.29 6.94 -2.50
CA SER A 145 -16.52 7.55 -3.82
C SER A 145 -15.34 8.39 -4.35
N HIS A 146 -14.14 8.15 -3.82
CA HIS A 146 -12.89 8.75 -4.27
C HIS A 146 -11.88 7.68 -4.66
N PRO A 147 -12.13 6.91 -5.75
CA PRO A 147 -11.20 5.85 -6.15
C PRO A 147 -9.84 6.44 -6.52
N ILE A 148 -8.80 5.62 -6.36
CA ILE A 148 -7.44 6.02 -6.76
C ILE A 148 -7.40 6.15 -8.29
N LEU A 149 -6.76 7.22 -8.77
CA LEU A 149 -6.53 7.47 -10.19
C LEU A 149 -5.75 6.32 -10.83
N GLY A 150 -6.22 5.83 -11.98
CA GLY A 150 -5.65 4.69 -12.68
C GLY A 150 -6.00 3.31 -12.11
N ASP A 151 -6.75 3.23 -11.01
CA ASP A 151 -7.21 1.95 -10.48
C ASP A 151 -8.35 1.37 -11.32
N THR A 152 -8.03 0.46 -12.24
CA THR A 152 -9.00 -0.18 -13.13
C THR A 152 -9.85 -1.27 -12.45
N VAL A 153 -9.51 -1.65 -11.20
CA VAL A 153 -10.25 -2.64 -10.43
C VAL A 153 -11.36 -2.01 -9.59
N TYR A 154 -11.06 -0.92 -8.89
CA TYR A 154 -11.98 -0.24 -7.96
C TYR A 154 -12.43 1.14 -8.44
N GLY A 155 -11.82 1.66 -9.48
CA GLY A 155 -12.11 2.98 -10.06
C GLY A 155 -12.63 2.91 -11.50
N HIS A 156 -12.19 3.83 -12.31
CA HIS A 156 -12.58 3.93 -13.71
C HIS A 156 -11.91 2.85 -14.55
N LYS A 157 -12.70 2.13 -15.36
CA LYS A 157 -12.20 1.04 -16.21
C LYS A 157 -11.28 1.49 -17.34
N LYS A 158 -11.40 2.75 -17.74
CA LYS A 158 -10.56 3.32 -18.82
C LYS A 158 -9.38 4.06 -18.21
N PRO A 159 -8.21 4.02 -18.86
CA PRO A 159 -7.07 4.86 -18.50
C PRO A 159 -7.48 6.34 -18.45
N GLU A 160 -7.00 7.05 -17.45
CA GLU A 160 -7.29 8.45 -17.22
C GLU A 160 -5.95 9.21 -17.06
N LEU A 161 -5.80 10.34 -17.73
CA LEU A 161 -4.54 11.12 -17.78
C LEU A 161 -3.31 10.31 -18.22
N GLY A 162 -3.52 9.23 -18.98
CA GLY A 162 -2.45 8.33 -19.44
C GLY A 162 -1.98 7.33 -18.39
N VAL A 163 -2.77 7.11 -17.32
CA VAL A 163 -2.45 6.16 -16.24
C VAL A 163 -3.46 5.04 -16.24
N ASP A 164 -2.98 3.80 -16.23
CA ASP A 164 -3.74 2.55 -16.26
C ASP A 164 -3.51 1.64 -15.05
N THR A 165 -2.68 2.09 -14.12
CA THR A 165 -2.40 1.44 -12.83
C THR A 165 -2.62 2.42 -11.69
N GLN A 166 -2.95 1.93 -10.50
CA GLN A 166 -3.25 2.78 -9.35
C GLN A 166 -2.08 3.73 -9.00
N CYS A 167 -2.32 5.03 -8.99
CA CYS A 167 -1.39 6.03 -8.49
C CYS A 167 -1.28 5.95 -6.96
N LEU A 168 -0.62 4.90 -6.49
CA LEU A 168 -0.39 4.58 -5.08
C LEU A 168 1.07 4.24 -4.86
N HIS A 169 1.70 4.90 -3.89
CA HIS A 169 3.13 4.78 -3.61
C HIS A 169 3.38 4.64 -2.11
N ALA A 170 4.06 3.58 -1.68
CA ALA A 170 4.52 3.37 -0.31
C ALA A 170 5.73 4.28 -0.05
N ARG A 171 5.48 5.48 0.47
CA ARG A 171 6.46 6.57 0.55
C ARG A 171 7.39 6.45 1.75
N GLU A 172 6.86 5.97 2.89
CA GLU A 172 7.62 5.98 4.15
C GLU A 172 7.29 4.78 5.01
N LEU A 173 8.30 4.24 5.66
CA LEU A 173 8.21 3.22 6.70
C LEU A 173 8.91 3.72 7.96
N THR A 174 8.22 3.64 9.12
CA THR A 174 8.81 3.91 10.43
C THR A 174 8.66 2.68 11.31
N PHE A 175 9.74 2.22 11.89
CA PHE A 175 9.77 1.02 12.73
C PHE A 175 10.89 1.11 13.78
N VAL A 176 10.81 0.26 14.80
CA VAL A 176 11.90 0.07 15.76
C VAL A 176 12.85 -1.00 15.22
N HIS A 177 14.14 -0.66 15.11
CA HIS A 177 15.15 -1.59 14.60
C HIS A 177 15.28 -2.81 15.53
N PRO A 178 15.09 -4.04 15.02
CA PRO A 178 14.96 -5.24 15.87
C PRO A 178 16.13 -5.49 16.83
N ARG A 179 17.36 -5.13 16.45
CA ARG A 179 18.56 -5.38 17.25
C ARG A 179 18.93 -4.20 18.14
N THR A 180 18.87 -2.96 17.60
CA THR A 180 19.37 -1.78 18.36
C THR A 180 18.30 -1.12 19.20
N GLY A 181 17.01 -1.36 18.91
CA GLY A 181 15.89 -0.68 19.57
C GLY A 181 15.69 0.78 19.12
N GLU A 182 16.45 1.24 18.16
CA GLU A 182 16.35 2.62 17.64
C GLU A 182 15.14 2.78 16.73
N HIS A 183 14.51 3.96 16.77
CA HIS A 183 13.49 4.33 15.79
C HIS A 183 14.15 4.65 14.44
N VAL A 184 13.73 3.95 13.41
CA VAL A 184 14.21 4.10 12.04
C VAL A 184 13.07 4.56 11.15
N THR A 185 13.28 5.67 10.45
CA THR A 185 12.38 6.13 9.39
C THR A 185 13.12 6.09 8.06
N VAL A 186 12.54 5.41 7.09
CA VAL A 186 13.05 5.31 5.71
C VAL A 186 11.99 5.87 4.78
N GLY A 187 12.37 6.83 3.95
CA GLY A 187 11.53 7.41 2.91
C GLY A 187 12.10 7.16 1.52
N CYS A 188 11.23 7.23 0.51
CA CYS A 188 11.65 7.29 -0.89
C CYS A 188 10.86 8.34 -1.66
N GLU A 189 11.49 8.88 -2.71
CA GLU A 189 10.88 9.86 -3.59
C GLU A 189 9.75 9.24 -4.41
N LEU A 190 8.78 10.07 -4.76
CA LEU A 190 7.73 9.68 -5.71
C LEU A 190 8.36 9.31 -7.06
N PRO A 191 7.94 8.22 -7.71
CA PRO A 191 8.48 7.83 -9.00
C PRO A 191 8.17 8.88 -10.08
N GLU A 192 8.97 8.89 -11.12
CA GLU A 192 8.93 9.94 -12.16
C GLU A 192 7.53 10.11 -12.78
N TYR A 193 6.85 9.02 -13.12
CA TYR A 193 5.49 9.07 -13.66
C TYR A 193 4.51 9.79 -12.73
N PHE A 194 4.66 9.59 -11.42
CA PHE A 194 3.80 10.21 -10.41
C PHE A 194 4.11 11.72 -10.30
N GLN A 195 5.39 12.09 -10.31
CA GLN A 195 5.82 13.50 -10.29
C GLN A 195 5.36 14.24 -11.56
N GLU A 196 5.47 13.60 -12.73
CA GLU A 196 4.96 14.15 -13.99
C GLU A 196 3.46 14.38 -13.97
N LEU A 197 2.72 13.43 -13.40
CA LEU A 197 1.28 13.55 -13.24
C LEU A 197 0.91 14.73 -12.33
N LEU A 198 1.59 14.91 -11.22
CA LEU A 198 1.40 16.08 -10.34
C LEU A 198 1.69 17.39 -11.07
N ARG A 199 2.76 17.44 -11.88
CA ARG A 199 3.06 18.63 -12.70
C ARG A 199 1.92 18.95 -13.68
N LYS A 200 1.39 17.93 -14.36
CA LYS A 200 0.24 18.08 -15.30
C LYS A 200 -1.03 18.56 -14.58
N LEU A 201 -1.30 18.04 -13.37
CA LEU A 201 -2.47 18.44 -12.58
C LEU A 201 -2.38 19.91 -12.12
N ARG A 202 -1.20 20.36 -11.69
CA ARG A 202 -0.94 21.76 -11.29
C ARG A 202 -1.10 22.76 -12.44
N GLN A 203 -0.85 22.33 -13.68
CA GLN A 203 -0.99 23.19 -14.85
C GLN A 203 -2.45 23.32 -15.34
N LYS A 204 -3.35 22.45 -14.90
CA LYS A 204 -4.77 22.46 -15.31
C LYS A 204 -5.69 23.14 -14.28
N GLY A 205 -5.21 23.48 -13.13
CA GLY A 205 -5.90 24.26 -12.09
C GLY A 205 -5.45 25.68 -12.05
#